data_9b8381de0a131fb8e95ebe56c1c5cd29
#
_entry.id   9b8381de0a131fb8e95ebe56c1c5cd29
#
_cell.length_a   1.000
_cell.length_b   1.000
_cell.length_c   1.000
_cell.angle_alpha   90.00
_cell.angle_beta   90.00
_cell.angle_gamma   90.00
#
_symmetry.space_group_name_H-M   'P 1'
#
loop_
_entity.id
_entity.type
_entity.pdbx_description
1 polymer ?
#
loop_
_entity_poly.entity_id
_entity_poly.type
_entity_poly.pdbx_seq_one_letter_code
_entity_poly.pdbx_strand_id
1 'polypeptide(L)'
;KPDEYKINLILAYEISTTSLIENVLSDVHQLAEQWSADECPKNLYFNHGQYKVGGVDNIINELKEKPSSNRALYSLINQETIMNSGDDPIPSFMLFQCVLEHRVLYCNVYLRALEVSKFLRINLEEIRINIEKISNSSLSFDSVRLVIFACRAHHVPNFNPLEKPKLDLLSQYQMLTMLKHDRSELARALEQMAGVQTVIKSKSLCDLYEIVNGEWSESNKQLLLSLLGNTIEEIEELHAIRKQHSHHERVSALNSS
;
A
#
# COMPACT_ATOMS: atom_id res chain seq x y z
N LYS A 1 -5.48 25.35 6.60
CA LYS A 1 -5.85 25.33 5.16
C LYS A 1 -6.30 23.92 4.85
N PRO A 2 -7.36 23.70 4.07
CA PRO A 2 -7.70 22.37 3.61
C PRO A 2 -6.59 21.83 2.72
N ASP A 3 -6.42 20.54 2.68
CA ASP A 3 -5.41 19.72 2.04
C ASP A 3 -4.72 20.34 0.83
N GLU A 4 -3.48 20.81 1.03
CA GLU A 4 -2.66 21.23 -0.10
C GLU A 4 -2.20 19.96 -0.83
N TYR A 5 -2.68 19.72 -2.01
CA TYR A 5 -2.19 18.68 -2.90
C TYR A 5 -1.48 19.28 -4.11
N LYS A 6 -0.53 18.51 -4.64
CA LYS A 6 0.17 18.81 -5.89
C LYS A 6 -0.09 17.71 -6.90
N ILE A 7 -0.35 18.09 -8.12
CA ILE A 7 -0.46 17.17 -9.25
C ILE A 7 0.91 17.11 -9.94
N ASN A 8 1.29 15.91 -10.37
CA ASN A 8 2.55 15.67 -11.08
C ASN A 8 3.79 16.12 -10.29
N LEU A 9 3.87 15.72 -9.02
CA LEU A 9 5.08 15.94 -8.22
C LEU A 9 6.21 15.06 -8.77
N ILE A 10 7.34 15.69 -9.05
CA ILE A 10 8.57 15.00 -9.43
C ILE A 10 9.62 15.26 -8.36
N LEU A 11 10.20 14.18 -7.84
CA LEU A 11 11.36 14.22 -6.95
C LEU A 11 12.52 13.56 -7.71
N ALA A 12 13.66 14.22 -7.78
CA ALA A 12 14.85 13.70 -8.44
C ALA A 12 16.06 13.79 -7.52
N TYR A 13 16.79 12.69 -7.40
CA TYR A 13 17.94 12.54 -6.52
C TYR A 13 19.12 11.93 -7.30
N GLU A 14 20.32 12.37 -6.97
CA GLU A 14 21.56 11.69 -7.36
C GLU A 14 22.39 11.48 -6.10
N ILE A 15 22.76 10.24 -5.83
CA ILE A 15 23.47 9.85 -4.61
C ILE A 15 24.45 8.72 -4.91
N SER A 16 25.60 8.70 -4.21
CA SER A 16 26.52 7.56 -4.32
C SER A 16 25.86 6.29 -3.76
N THR A 17 26.16 5.14 -4.36
CA THR A 17 25.62 3.85 -3.89
C THR A 17 25.94 3.60 -2.43
N THR A 18 27.19 3.87 -2.01
CA THR A 18 27.63 3.71 -0.61
C THR A 18 26.79 4.58 0.33
N SER A 19 26.65 5.88 0.02
CA SER A 19 25.86 6.79 0.86
C SER A 19 24.38 6.38 0.92
N LEU A 20 23.81 5.87 -0.16
CA LEU A 20 22.41 5.43 -0.17
C LEU A 20 22.24 4.20 0.74
N ILE A 21 23.14 3.22 0.67
CA ILE A 21 23.06 1.97 1.45
C ILE A 21 23.29 2.24 2.94
N GLU A 22 24.28 3.07 3.29
CA GLU A 22 24.63 3.38 4.68
C GLU A 22 23.59 4.25 5.40
N ASN A 23 22.82 5.05 4.68
CA ASN A 23 21.82 5.95 5.26
C ASN A 23 20.45 5.29 5.41
N VAL A 24 20.38 4.29 6.28
CA VAL A 24 19.13 3.61 6.64
C VAL A 24 18.19 4.58 7.37
N LEU A 25 16.95 4.67 6.94
CA LEU A 25 15.90 5.41 7.64
C LEU A 25 15.35 4.57 8.80
N SER A 26 16.11 4.51 9.90
CA SER A 26 15.91 3.59 11.03
C SER A 26 14.52 3.67 11.67
N ASP A 27 13.87 4.83 11.63
CA ASP A 27 12.53 5.07 12.16
C ASP A 27 11.41 4.36 11.38
N VAL A 28 11.65 4.06 10.11
CA VAL A 28 10.68 3.40 9.21
C VAL A 28 11.18 2.10 8.61
N HIS A 29 12.44 1.72 8.89
CA HIS A 29 13.09 0.56 8.27
C HIS A 29 12.29 -0.73 8.46
N GLN A 30 11.95 -1.09 9.69
CA GLN A 30 11.18 -2.30 9.98
C GLN A 30 9.83 -2.32 9.26
N LEU A 31 9.17 -1.17 9.14
CA LEU A 31 7.91 -1.07 8.43
C LEU A 31 8.11 -1.23 6.91
N ALA A 32 9.18 -0.65 6.36
CA ALA A 32 9.52 -0.82 4.95
C ALA A 32 9.86 -2.28 4.61
N GLU A 33 10.57 -3.00 5.48
CA GLU A 33 10.80 -4.44 5.35
C GLU A 33 9.47 -5.22 5.32
N GLN A 34 8.55 -4.91 6.23
CA GLN A 34 7.22 -5.54 6.27
C GLN A 34 6.41 -5.24 5.00
N TRP A 35 6.51 -4.02 4.47
CA TRP A 35 5.87 -3.65 3.20
C TRP A 35 6.48 -4.37 1.99
N SER A 36 7.77 -4.66 2.02
CA SER A 36 8.50 -5.34 0.96
C SER A 36 8.46 -6.87 1.05
N ALA A 37 8.05 -7.44 2.17
CA ALA A 37 8.03 -8.88 2.39
C ALA A 37 7.10 -9.59 1.38
N ASP A 38 7.56 -10.72 0.82
CA ASP A 38 6.79 -11.48 -0.19
C ASP A 38 5.44 -11.97 0.33
N GLU A 39 5.39 -12.31 1.63
CA GLU A 39 4.15 -12.63 2.31
C GLU A 39 3.68 -11.42 3.13
N CYS A 40 2.38 -11.11 3.06
CA CYS A 40 1.81 -10.03 3.87
C CYS A 40 1.85 -10.41 5.35
N PRO A 41 2.56 -9.63 6.19
CA PRO A 41 2.59 -9.87 7.62
C PRO A 41 1.20 -9.82 8.25
N LYS A 42 0.95 -10.65 9.27
CA LYS A 42 -0.36 -10.75 9.92
C LYS A 42 -0.89 -9.44 10.53
N ASN A 43 0.02 -8.51 10.85
CA ASN A 43 -0.31 -7.19 11.38
C ASN A 43 -0.61 -6.15 10.31
N LEU A 44 -0.43 -6.47 9.04
CA LEU A 44 -0.75 -5.59 7.92
C LEU A 44 -1.96 -6.11 7.16
N TYR A 45 -2.73 -5.17 6.64
CA TYR A 45 -3.91 -5.44 5.85
C TYR A 45 -3.54 -5.89 4.43
N PHE A 46 -2.56 -5.24 3.84
CA PHE A 46 -1.87 -5.60 2.60
C PHE A 46 -0.45 -5.06 2.67
N ASN A 47 0.42 -5.57 1.83
CA ASN A 47 1.75 -5.02 1.62
C ASN A 47 2.08 -4.97 0.12
N HIS A 48 3.19 -4.33 -0.23
CA HIS A 48 3.62 -4.27 -1.62
C HIS A 48 4.18 -5.62 -2.11
N GLY A 49 4.83 -6.37 -1.22
CA GLY A 49 5.49 -7.63 -1.56
C GLY A 49 4.56 -8.67 -2.17
N GLN A 50 3.34 -8.81 -1.64
CA GLN A 50 2.34 -9.75 -2.18
C GLN A 50 1.95 -9.51 -3.65
N TYR A 51 2.20 -8.29 -4.17
CA TYR A 51 1.92 -7.93 -5.55
C TYR A 51 3.16 -8.00 -6.46
N LYS A 52 4.36 -8.13 -5.87
CA LYS A 52 5.64 -8.16 -6.61
C LYS A 52 5.96 -9.57 -7.12
N VAL A 53 5.35 -10.03 -8.18
CA VAL A 53 5.73 -11.30 -8.79
C VAL A 53 7.14 -11.18 -9.40
N GLY A 54 8.10 -11.96 -8.87
CA GLY A 54 9.50 -11.91 -9.29
C GLY A 54 10.27 -10.65 -8.85
N GLY A 55 9.57 -9.55 -8.58
CA GLY A 55 10.07 -8.34 -7.95
C GLY A 55 11.47 -7.89 -8.37
N VAL A 56 12.33 -7.64 -7.37
CA VAL A 56 13.71 -7.17 -7.57
C VAL A 56 14.58 -8.22 -8.24
N ASP A 57 14.32 -9.51 -8.03
CA ASP A 57 15.10 -10.59 -8.66
C ASP A 57 14.94 -10.59 -10.18
N ASN A 58 13.74 -10.27 -10.68
CA ASN A 58 13.51 -10.07 -12.09
C ASN A 58 14.33 -8.90 -12.67
N ILE A 59 14.39 -7.78 -11.93
CA ILE A 59 15.25 -6.64 -12.31
C ILE A 59 16.71 -7.06 -12.36
N ILE A 60 17.21 -7.76 -11.34
CA ILE A 60 18.59 -8.22 -11.26
C ILE A 60 18.94 -9.15 -12.45
N ASN A 61 18.08 -10.11 -12.73
CA ASN A 61 18.31 -11.06 -13.83
C ASN A 61 18.30 -10.35 -15.18
N GLU A 62 17.36 -9.47 -15.43
CA GLU A 62 17.27 -8.71 -16.67
C GLU A 62 18.49 -7.78 -16.87
N LEU A 63 18.94 -7.09 -15.81
CA LEU A 63 20.12 -6.22 -15.87
C LEU A 63 21.43 -7.00 -16.04
N LYS A 64 21.52 -8.24 -15.55
CA LYS A 64 22.68 -9.12 -15.79
C LYS A 64 22.80 -9.54 -17.25
N GLU A 65 21.67 -9.85 -17.88
CA GLU A 65 21.63 -10.23 -19.29
C GLU A 65 21.85 -9.01 -20.18
N LYS A 66 21.18 -7.90 -19.87
CA LYS A 66 21.23 -6.66 -20.65
C LYS A 66 21.13 -5.44 -19.74
N PRO A 67 22.26 -4.82 -19.34
CA PRO A 67 22.26 -3.67 -18.43
C PRO A 67 21.36 -2.50 -18.84
N SER A 68 21.29 -2.20 -20.15
CA SER A 68 20.44 -1.14 -20.73
C SER A 68 19.01 -1.59 -21.06
N SER A 69 18.53 -2.67 -20.46
CA SER A 69 17.19 -3.18 -20.76
C SER A 69 16.09 -2.29 -20.17
N ASN A 70 15.10 -1.96 -20.99
CA ASN A 70 13.88 -1.29 -20.54
C ASN A 70 12.89 -2.23 -19.86
N ARG A 71 13.18 -3.55 -19.81
CA ARG A 71 12.33 -4.57 -19.18
C ARG A 71 12.72 -4.86 -17.73
N ALA A 72 13.81 -4.27 -17.22
CA ALA A 72 14.21 -4.41 -15.83
C ALA A 72 13.26 -3.61 -14.91
N LEU A 73 12.06 -4.11 -14.75
CA LEU A 73 11.02 -3.48 -13.96
C LEU A 73 10.11 -4.50 -13.26
N TYR A 74 9.43 -4.06 -12.22
CA TYR A 74 8.24 -4.72 -11.72
C TYR A 74 7.08 -3.73 -11.58
N SER A 75 5.86 -4.23 -11.69
CA SER A 75 4.62 -3.48 -11.42
C SER A 75 3.87 -4.18 -10.30
N LEU A 76 3.32 -3.42 -9.35
CA LEU A 76 2.54 -3.96 -8.25
C LEU A 76 1.08 -4.20 -8.61
N ILE A 77 0.57 -3.50 -9.61
CA ILE A 77 -0.82 -3.64 -10.04
C ILE A 77 -0.91 -3.71 -11.56
N ASN A 78 -1.89 -4.45 -12.04
CA ASN A 78 -2.23 -4.56 -13.44
C ASN A 78 -3.58 -3.86 -13.72
N GLN A 79 -3.96 -3.77 -14.98
CA GLN A 79 -5.21 -3.14 -15.40
C GLN A 79 -6.45 -3.81 -14.80
N GLU A 80 -6.45 -5.12 -14.69
CA GLU A 80 -7.54 -5.88 -14.12
C GLU A 80 -7.75 -5.55 -12.63
N THR A 81 -6.67 -5.47 -11.86
CA THR A 81 -6.70 -5.03 -10.47
C THR A 81 -7.31 -3.63 -10.35
N ILE A 82 -6.91 -2.69 -11.22
CA ILE A 82 -7.44 -1.32 -11.21
C ILE A 82 -8.95 -1.29 -11.49
N MET A 83 -9.39 -2.08 -12.47
CA MET A 83 -10.80 -2.08 -12.89
C MET A 83 -11.71 -2.75 -11.86
N ASN A 84 -11.23 -3.78 -11.18
CA ASN A 84 -12.02 -4.62 -10.29
C ASN A 84 -11.90 -4.24 -8.81
N SER A 85 -10.95 -3.38 -8.43
CA SER A 85 -10.73 -3.01 -7.03
C SER A 85 -11.86 -2.19 -6.42
N GLY A 86 -12.64 -1.48 -7.22
CA GLY A 86 -13.64 -0.53 -6.69
C GLY A 86 -12.96 0.49 -5.76
N ASP A 87 -13.42 0.55 -4.50
CA ASP A 87 -12.80 1.34 -3.44
C ASP A 87 -11.82 0.54 -2.56
N ASP A 88 -11.54 -0.71 -2.90
CA ASP A 88 -10.55 -1.52 -2.19
C ASP A 88 -9.17 -0.83 -2.20
N PRO A 89 -8.44 -0.84 -1.08
CA PRO A 89 -7.09 -0.32 -1.04
C PRO A 89 -6.17 -1.14 -1.93
N ILE A 90 -5.60 -0.47 -2.91
CA ILE A 90 -4.57 -1.03 -3.79
C ILE A 90 -3.28 -0.23 -3.65
N PRO A 91 -2.11 -0.82 -3.93
CA PRO A 91 -0.83 -0.12 -3.83
C PRO A 91 -0.84 1.21 -4.56
N SER A 92 -0.35 2.25 -3.89
CA SER A 92 -0.08 3.55 -4.53
C SER A 92 1.25 3.55 -5.26
N PHE A 93 2.19 2.77 -4.81
CA PHE A 93 3.44 2.45 -5.51
C PHE A 93 3.11 1.48 -6.63
N MET A 94 3.20 1.94 -7.88
CA MET A 94 2.73 1.15 -9.01
C MET A 94 3.87 0.45 -9.76
N LEU A 95 5.01 1.12 -9.92
CA LEU A 95 6.07 0.66 -10.79
C LEU A 95 7.44 1.07 -10.24
N PHE A 96 8.39 0.16 -10.32
CA PHE A 96 9.82 0.39 -10.13
C PHE A 96 10.58 -0.16 -11.33
N GLN A 97 11.33 0.70 -12.02
CA GLN A 97 12.11 0.36 -13.20
C GLN A 97 13.56 0.79 -13.02
N CYS A 98 14.48 -0.05 -13.47
CA CYS A 98 15.90 0.24 -13.44
C CYS A 98 16.54 0.11 -14.82
N VAL A 99 17.57 0.92 -15.06
CA VAL A 99 18.49 0.81 -16.20
C VAL A 99 19.89 1.03 -15.65
N LEU A 100 20.84 0.21 -16.04
CA LEU A 100 22.25 0.37 -15.66
C LEU A 100 23.06 0.85 -16.86
N GLU A 101 23.63 2.05 -16.75
CA GLU A 101 24.42 2.64 -17.81
C GLU A 101 25.60 3.43 -17.23
N HIS A 102 26.80 3.26 -17.79
CA HIS A 102 28.02 3.97 -17.35
C HIS A 102 28.27 3.93 -15.82
N ARG A 103 28.02 2.77 -15.18
CA ARG A 103 28.11 2.56 -13.72
C ARG A 103 27.16 3.43 -12.89
N VAL A 104 26.09 3.91 -13.50
CA VAL A 104 24.98 4.62 -12.84
C VAL A 104 23.74 3.75 -12.93
N LEU A 105 23.12 3.47 -11.81
CA LEU A 105 21.80 2.82 -11.75
C LEU A 105 20.71 3.91 -11.81
N TYR A 106 20.01 3.98 -12.92
CA TYR A 106 18.86 4.86 -13.11
C TYR A 106 17.62 4.16 -12.61
N CYS A 107 16.95 4.74 -11.63
CA CYS A 107 15.74 4.19 -11.02
C CYS A 107 14.56 5.14 -11.25
N ASN A 108 13.48 4.62 -11.82
CA ASN A 108 12.24 5.34 -12.01
C ASN A 108 11.14 4.68 -11.17
N VAL A 109 10.45 5.50 -10.38
CA VAL A 109 9.32 5.09 -9.55
C VAL A 109 8.08 5.85 -9.95
N TYR A 110 6.98 5.14 -10.12
CA TYR A 110 5.67 5.76 -10.34
C TYR A 110 4.74 5.47 -9.17
N LEU A 111 4.24 6.55 -8.58
CA LEU A 111 3.23 6.54 -7.51
C LEU A 111 1.95 7.19 -8.04
N ARG A 112 0.82 6.47 -8.04
CA ARG A 112 -0.47 7.07 -8.41
C ARG A 112 -0.97 8.10 -7.42
N ALA A 113 -0.63 7.90 -6.14
CA ALA A 113 -0.91 8.83 -5.04
C ALA A 113 0.20 8.75 -4.00
N LEU A 114 0.51 9.87 -3.37
CA LEU A 114 1.52 9.97 -2.31
C LEU A 114 1.02 10.87 -1.18
N GLU A 115 0.85 10.32 0.00
CA GLU A 115 0.75 11.13 1.20
C GLU A 115 2.18 11.32 1.75
N VAL A 116 2.66 12.58 1.64
CA VAL A 116 4.07 12.91 1.85
C VAL A 116 4.50 12.73 3.31
N SER A 117 3.64 13.10 4.26
CA SER A 117 3.98 13.06 5.69
C SER A 117 4.11 11.63 6.20
N LYS A 118 3.31 10.71 5.68
CA LYS A 118 3.21 9.32 6.14
C LYS A 118 4.08 8.37 5.32
N PHE A 119 3.85 8.36 4.02
CA PHE A 119 4.33 7.26 3.19
C PHE A 119 5.62 7.56 2.43
N LEU A 120 5.99 8.84 2.21
CA LEU A 120 7.21 9.14 1.46
C LEU A 120 8.45 8.49 2.09
N ARG A 121 8.63 8.60 3.40
CA ARG A 121 9.79 8.01 4.09
C ARG A 121 9.80 6.48 4.01
N ILE A 122 8.64 5.85 4.16
CA ILE A 122 8.49 4.39 4.05
C ILE A 122 8.83 3.95 2.62
N ASN A 123 8.30 4.64 1.61
CA ASN A 123 8.57 4.34 0.20
C ASN A 123 10.04 4.56 -0.17
N LEU A 124 10.69 5.62 0.36
CA LEU A 124 12.13 5.85 0.16
C LEU A 124 12.96 4.71 0.76
N GLU A 125 12.62 4.25 1.95
CA GLU A 125 13.33 3.14 2.59
C GLU A 125 13.07 1.82 1.87
N GLU A 126 11.88 1.57 1.38
CA GLU A 126 11.57 0.41 0.53
C GLU A 126 12.39 0.43 -0.77
N ILE A 127 12.51 1.60 -1.41
CA ILE A 127 13.35 1.78 -2.59
C ILE A 127 14.82 1.54 -2.25
N ARG A 128 15.31 2.05 -1.10
CA ARG A 128 16.67 1.82 -0.62
C ARG A 128 16.95 0.32 -0.44
N ILE A 129 16.04 -0.42 0.20
CA ILE A 129 16.14 -1.89 0.38
C ILE A 129 16.23 -2.59 -0.97
N ASN A 130 15.41 -2.20 -1.94
CA ASN A 130 15.44 -2.76 -3.29
C ASN A 130 16.77 -2.49 -4.01
N ILE A 131 17.31 -1.27 -3.90
CA ILE A 131 18.60 -0.88 -4.49
C ILE A 131 19.75 -1.61 -3.79
N GLU A 132 19.71 -1.75 -2.47
CA GLU A 132 20.68 -2.54 -1.70
C GLU A 132 20.72 -4.00 -2.18
N LYS A 133 19.56 -4.63 -2.39
CA LYS A 133 19.47 -5.98 -2.94
C LYS A 133 20.07 -6.05 -4.35
N ILE A 134 19.88 -5.05 -5.20
CA ILE A 134 20.52 -4.96 -6.53
C ILE A 134 22.03 -4.81 -6.38
N SER A 135 22.50 -3.94 -5.49
CA SER A 135 23.93 -3.71 -5.23
C SER A 135 24.66 -4.94 -4.68
N ASN A 136 23.99 -5.73 -3.85
CA ASN A 136 24.52 -6.98 -3.30
C ASN A 136 24.54 -8.12 -4.32
N SER A 137 24.05 -7.90 -5.52
CA SER A 137 24.17 -8.84 -6.64
C SER A 137 25.54 -8.68 -7.34
N SER A 138 25.75 -9.39 -8.46
CA SER A 138 26.97 -9.23 -9.27
C SER A 138 27.02 -7.95 -10.13
N LEU A 139 25.98 -7.09 -10.03
CA LEU A 139 25.93 -5.81 -10.74
C LEU A 139 26.81 -4.77 -10.02
N SER A 140 27.53 -3.95 -10.79
CA SER A 140 28.43 -2.95 -10.24
C SER A 140 28.08 -1.56 -10.73
N PHE A 141 27.75 -0.67 -9.79
CA PHE A 141 27.47 0.75 -10.05
C PHE A 141 27.93 1.61 -8.87
N ASP A 142 28.34 2.85 -9.17
CA ASP A 142 28.92 3.77 -8.20
C ASP A 142 27.88 4.77 -7.66
N SER A 143 26.88 5.06 -8.47
CA SER A 143 25.84 6.03 -8.11
C SER A 143 24.45 5.58 -8.58
N VAL A 144 23.46 6.18 -7.95
CA VAL A 144 22.05 5.98 -8.24
C VAL A 144 21.42 7.31 -8.60
N ARG A 145 20.73 7.35 -9.73
CA ARG A 145 19.81 8.45 -10.08
C ARG A 145 18.38 7.98 -9.91
N LEU A 146 17.72 8.49 -8.90
CA LEU A 146 16.35 8.14 -8.55
C LEU A 146 15.40 9.25 -8.98
N VAL A 147 14.40 8.92 -9.77
CA VAL A 147 13.29 9.79 -10.12
C VAL A 147 12.00 9.16 -9.60
N ILE A 148 11.28 9.89 -8.77
CA ILE A 148 9.95 9.52 -8.27
C ILE A 148 8.94 10.46 -8.89
N PHE A 149 8.00 9.91 -9.64
CA PHE A 149 6.85 10.62 -10.14
C PHE A 149 5.62 10.24 -9.31
N ALA A 150 4.99 11.22 -8.68
CA ALA A 150 3.72 11.04 -7.99
C ALA A 150 2.61 11.82 -8.73
N CYS A 151 1.61 11.10 -9.26
CA CYS A 151 0.52 11.73 -9.99
C CYS A 151 -0.24 12.72 -9.12
N ARG A 152 -0.57 12.33 -7.88
CA ARG A 152 -1.17 13.21 -6.87
C ARG A 152 -0.42 13.05 -5.55
N ALA A 153 0.15 14.14 -5.06
CA ALA A 153 0.79 14.19 -3.76
C ALA A 153 0.03 15.16 -2.83
N HIS A 154 -0.13 14.80 -1.57
CA HIS A 154 -0.73 15.66 -0.55
C HIS A 154 0.04 15.56 0.75
N HIS A 155 -0.11 16.58 1.57
CA HIS A 155 0.48 16.66 2.90
C HIS A 155 -0.61 16.85 3.93
N VAL A 156 -0.62 16.01 4.94
CA VAL A 156 -1.53 16.11 6.08
C VAL A 156 -0.79 16.80 7.22
N PRO A 157 -1.14 18.02 7.57
CA PRO A 157 -0.48 18.72 8.68
C PRO A 157 -0.77 17.98 10.01
N ASN A 158 0.21 17.98 10.91
CA ASN A 158 0.15 17.33 12.23
C ASN A 158 -0.01 15.81 12.19
N PHE A 159 0.35 15.16 11.10
CA PHE A 159 0.34 13.72 11.01
C PHE A 159 1.56 13.13 11.73
N ASN A 160 1.32 12.18 12.65
CA ASN A 160 2.38 11.34 13.19
C ASN A 160 2.56 10.13 12.26
N PRO A 161 3.68 10.01 11.51
CA PRO A 161 3.90 8.91 10.59
C PRO A 161 3.95 7.53 11.27
N LEU A 162 4.13 7.49 12.58
CA LEU A 162 4.19 6.27 13.40
C LEU A 162 2.82 5.93 14.02
N GLU A 163 1.87 6.87 14.06
CA GLU A 163 0.50 6.56 14.47
C GLU A 163 -0.25 5.92 13.31
N LYS A 164 -0.35 4.62 13.38
CA LYS A 164 -1.25 3.88 12.51
C LYS A 164 -2.67 4.15 12.99
N PRO A 165 -3.61 4.52 12.09
CA PRO A 165 -5.02 4.45 12.43
C PRO A 165 -5.30 3.03 12.93
N LYS A 166 -5.79 2.88 14.16
CA LYS A 166 -6.02 1.57 14.79
C LYS A 166 -6.90 0.65 13.93
N LEU A 167 -7.66 1.23 13.03
CA LEU A 167 -8.66 0.57 12.20
C LEU A 167 -8.11 0.05 10.85
N ASP A 168 -7.14 0.71 10.25
CA ASP A 168 -6.49 0.25 9.01
C ASP A 168 -5.68 -1.05 9.20
N LEU A 169 -5.59 -1.54 10.44
CA LEU A 169 -4.73 -2.63 10.84
C LEU A 169 -5.48 -3.86 11.34
N LEU A 170 -6.79 -3.84 11.38
CA LEU A 170 -7.55 -5.03 11.75
C LEU A 170 -7.46 -6.05 10.60
N SER A 171 -6.37 -6.82 10.61
CA SER A 171 -6.31 -8.04 9.81
C SER A 171 -7.37 -9.03 10.30
N GLN A 172 -7.78 -9.94 9.44
CA GLN A 172 -8.68 -11.04 9.80
C GLN A 172 -8.22 -11.76 11.08
N TYR A 173 -6.91 -11.90 11.28
CA TYR A 173 -6.31 -12.49 12.48
C TYR A 173 -6.57 -11.66 13.74
N GLN A 174 -6.48 -10.35 13.67
CA GLN A 174 -6.73 -9.46 14.82
C GLN A 174 -8.21 -9.46 15.18
N MET A 175 -9.10 -9.44 14.20
CA MET A 175 -10.54 -9.58 14.41
C MET A 175 -10.89 -10.92 15.06
N LEU A 176 -10.28 -12.03 14.61
CA LEU A 176 -10.45 -13.34 15.23
C LEU A 176 -9.87 -13.39 16.65
N THR A 177 -8.77 -12.71 16.91
CA THR A 177 -8.18 -12.63 18.26
C THR A 177 -9.10 -11.82 19.19
N MET A 178 -9.61 -10.68 18.75
CA MET A 178 -10.61 -9.89 19.50
C MET A 178 -11.88 -10.69 19.73
N LEU A 179 -12.38 -11.39 18.72
CA LEU A 179 -13.55 -12.26 18.84
C LEU A 179 -13.39 -13.32 19.93
N LYS A 180 -12.20 -13.88 20.07
CA LYS A 180 -11.89 -14.92 21.06
C LYS A 180 -11.66 -14.37 22.46
N HIS A 181 -11.01 -13.22 22.57
CA HIS A 181 -10.46 -12.71 23.84
C HIS A 181 -11.16 -11.45 24.37
N ASP A 182 -11.64 -10.58 23.48
CA ASP A 182 -12.34 -9.35 23.86
C ASP A 182 -13.39 -8.93 22.82
N ARG A 183 -14.58 -9.46 22.97
CA ARG A 183 -15.73 -9.21 22.09
C ARG A 183 -16.23 -7.78 22.12
N SER A 184 -16.10 -7.12 23.26
CA SER A 184 -16.50 -5.71 23.40
C SER A 184 -15.53 -4.79 22.66
N GLU A 185 -14.27 -5.17 22.56
CA GLU A 185 -13.29 -4.45 21.73
C GLU A 185 -13.59 -4.65 20.25
N LEU A 186 -13.93 -5.87 19.82
CA LEU A 186 -14.34 -6.13 18.42
C LEU A 186 -15.59 -5.31 18.05
N ALA A 187 -16.66 -5.34 18.89
CA ALA A 187 -17.86 -4.56 18.64
C ALA A 187 -17.55 -3.07 18.48
N ARG A 188 -16.77 -2.52 19.41
CA ARG A 188 -16.34 -1.12 19.37
C ARG A 188 -15.50 -0.78 18.14
N ALA A 189 -14.62 -1.71 17.73
CA ALA A 189 -13.84 -1.55 16.53
C ALA A 189 -14.71 -1.56 15.27
N LEU A 190 -15.70 -2.44 15.18
CA LEU A 190 -16.65 -2.51 14.05
C LEU A 190 -17.55 -1.26 13.99
N GLU A 191 -18.08 -0.78 15.13
CA GLU A 191 -18.83 0.47 15.19
C GLU A 191 -17.99 1.69 14.76
N GLN A 192 -16.73 1.74 15.17
CA GLN A 192 -15.81 2.79 14.71
C GLN A 192 -15.50 2.68 13.22
N MET A 193 -15.39 1.47 12.69
CA MET A 193 -15.20 1.22 11.27
C MET A 193 -16.36 1.74 10.43
N ALA A 194 -17.59 1.48 10.86
CA ALA A 194 -18.79 1.99 10.20
C ALA A 194 -18.90 3.53 10.28
N GLY A 195 -18.45 4.13 11.39
CA GLY A 195 -18.53 5.58 11.62
C GLY A 195 -17.41 6.41 10.94
N VAL A 196 -16.27 5.81 10.69
CA VAL A 196 -15.11 6.50 10.08
C VAL A 196 -15.00 6.07 8.64
N GLN A 197 -15.25 6.91 7.69
CA GLN A 197 -15.19 6.68 6.23
C GLN A 197 -13.84 6.11 5.71
N THR A 198 -13.25 5.16 6.42
CA THR A 198 -12.04 4.46 6.03
C THR A 198 -12.36 3.34 5.04
N VAL A 199 -11.48 3.14 4.08
CA VAL A 199 -11.59 2.06 3.11
C VAL A 199 -11.28 0.75 3.82
N ILE A 200 -12.32 -0.03 4.11
CA ILE A 200 -12.21 -1.35 4.72
C ILE A 200 -12.58 -2.38 3.66
N LYS A 201 -11.82 -3.47 3.55
CA LYS A 201 -12.21 -4.58 2.67
C LYS A 201 -13.41 -5.27 3.29
N SER A 202 -14.56 -5.15 2.66
CA SER A 202 -15.73 -5.96 2.97
C SER A 202 -15.38 -7.47 2.98
N LYS A 203 -14.45 -7.89 2.15
CA LYS A 203 -13.97 -9.27 2.09
C LYS A 203 -13.48 -9.83 3.43
N SER A 204 -12.67 -9.09 4.20
CA SER A 204 -12.18 -9.58 5.50
C SER A 204 -13.29 -9.73 6.52
N LEU A 205 -14.33 -8.89 6.44
CA LEU A 205 -15.54 -9.01 7.26
C LEU A 205 -16.42 -10.16 6.80
N CYS A 206 -16.56 -10.36 5.49
CA CYS A 206 -17.27 -11.51 4.91
C CYS A 206 -16.60 -12.82 5.32
N ASP A 207 -15.28 -12.93 5.20
CA ASP A 207 -14.54 -14.12 5.63
C ASP A 207 -14.74 -14.40 7.14
N LEU A 208 -14.77 -13.34 7.97
CA LEU A 208 -15.07 -13.47 9.40
C LEU A 208 -16.51 -13.90 9.66
N TYR A 209 -17.46 -13.34 8.90
CA TYR A 209 -18.87 -13.74 8.95
C TYR A 209 -19.05 -15.23 8.65
N GLU A 210 -18.39 -15.72 7.60
CA GLU A 210 -18.45 -17.14 7.24
C GLU A 210 -17.86 -18.05 8.33
N ILE A 211 -16.74 -17.67 8.95
CA ILE A 211 -16.15 -18.40 10.07
C ILE A 211 -17.11 -18.44 11.27
N VAL A 212 -17.69 -17.30 11.64
CA VAL A 212 -18.66 -17.24 12.74
C VAL A 212 -19.90 -18.06 12.41
N ASN A 213 -20.37 -18.01 11.18
CA ASN A 213 -21.53 -18.77 10.73
C ASN A 213 -21.30 -20.28 10.72
N GLY A 214 -20.14 -20.74 10.26
CA GLY A 214 -19.80 -22.15 10.14
C GLY A 214 -19.34 -22.78 11.45
N GLU A 215 -18.35 -22.20 12.09
CA GLU A 215 -17.56 -22.86 13.15
C GLU A 215 -17.91 -22.38 14.57
N TRP A 216 -18.64 -21.28 14.71
CA TRP A 216 -18.92 -20.69 16.02
C TRP A 216 -20.14 -21.35 16.69
N SER A 217 -19.96 -21.93 17.87
CA SER A 217 -20.99 -22.69 18.58
C SER A 217 -21.55 -21.98 19.82
N GLU A 218 -21.12 -20.75 20.11
CA GLU A 218 -21.49 -20.04 21.33
C GLU A 218 -22.87 -19.35 21.26
N SER A 219 -23.44 -19.08 22.41
CA SER A 219 -24.80 -18.50 22.59
C SER A 219 -24.98 -17.10 21.98
N ASN A 220 -23.89 -16.38 21.68
CA ASN A 220 -23.90 -15.07 21.05
C ASN A 220 -23.66 -15.06 19.54
N LYS A 221 -23.67 -16.22 18.91
CA LYS A 221 -23.48 -16.38 17.45
C LYS A 221 -24.39 -15.44 16.66
N GLN A 222 -25.67 -15.40 16.97
CA GLN A 222 -26.65 -14.57 16.27
C GLN A 222 -26.38 -13.08 16.41
N LEU A 223 -25.96 -12.64 17.60
CA LEU A 223 -25.57 -11.24 17.83
C LEU A 223 -24.36 -10.85 17.00
N LEU A 224 -23.32 -11.71 16.94
CA LEU A 224 -22.12 -11.48 16.16
C LEU A 224 -22.41 -11.47 14.65
N LEU A 225 -23.24 -12.39 14.16
CA LEU A 225 -23.65 -12.41 12.76
C LEU A 225 -24.44 -11.16 12.38
N SER A 226 -25.35 -10.70 13.25
CA SER A 226 -26.09 -9.47 13.02
C SER A 226 -25.15 -8.25 12.99
N LEU A 227 -24.20 -8.15 13.93
CA LEU A 227 -23.25 -7.04 13.98
C LEU A 227 -22.34 -7.03 12.74
N LEU A 228 -21.81 -8.17 12.35
CA LEU A 228 -20.96 -8.29 11.16
C LEU A 228 -21.75 -7.99 9.88
N GLY A 229 -22.96 -8.54 9.75
CA GLY A 229 -23.85 -8.30 8.60
C GLY A 229 -24.17 -6.82 8.43
N ASN A 230 -24.62 -6.15 9.49
CA ASN A 230 -24.91 -4.72 9.46
C ASN A 230 -23.67 -3.89 9.08
N THR A 231 -22.50 -4.23 9.63
CA THR A 231 -21.24 -3.50 9.32
C THR A 231 -20.85 -3.70 7.85
N ILE A 232 -21.02 -4.89 7.29
CA ILE A 232 -20.75 -5.19 5.88
C ILE A 232 -21.69 -4.34 5.00
N GLU A 233 -22.99 -4.34 5.29
CA GLU A 233 -23.98 -3.57 4.53
C GLU A 233 -23.66 -2.07 4.55
N GLU A 234 -23.36 -1.48 5.72
CA GLU A 234 -22.99 -0.06 5.83
C GLU A 234 -21.73 0.29 5.03
N ILE A 235 -20.72 -0.60 5.03
CA ILE A 235 -19.49 -0.40 4.26
C ILE A 235 -19.76 -0.49 2.75
N GLU A 236 -20.57 -1.43 2.33
CA GLU A 236 -20.95 -1.58 0.92
C GLU A 236 -21.78 -0.39 0.41
N GLU A 237 -22.70 0.12 1.23
CA GLU A 237 -23.43 1.36 0.93
C GLU A 237 -22.51 2.57 0.80
N LEU A 238 -21.55 2.74 1.72
CA LEU A 238 -20.56 3.80 1.64
C LEU A 238 -19.70 3.70 0.39
N HIS A 239 -19.29 2.49 0.00
CA HIS A 239 -18.56 2.25 -1.24
C HIS A 239 -19.39 2.60 -2.48
N ALA A 240 -20.67 2.25 -2.49
CA ALA A 240 -21.61 2.58 -3.57
C ALA A 240 -21.79 4.11 -3.73
N ILE A 241 -21.97 4.81 -2.60
CA ILE A 241 -22.10 6.29 -2.58
C ILE A 241 -20.82 6.95 -3.11
N ARG A 242 -19.65 6.52 -2.65
CA ARG A 242 -18.35 7.05 -3.13
C ARG A 242 -18.15 6.81 -4.62
N LYS A 243 -18.52 5.65 -5.12
CA LYS A 243 -18.43 5.31 -6.54
C LYS A 243 -19.34 6.22 -7.39
N GLN A 244 -20.53 6.54 -6.91
CA GLN A 244 -21.44 7.48 -7.55
C GLN A 244 -20.88 8.91 -7.57
N HIS A 245 -20.32 9.38 -6.45
CA HIS A 245 -19.71 10.70 -6.35
C HIS A 245 -18.49 10.85 -7.26
N SER A 246 -17.60 9.88 -7.27
CA SER A 246 -16.42 9.91 -8.16
C SER A 246 -16.80 9.83 -9.63
N HIS A 247 -17.90 9.19 -9.96
CA HIS A 247 -18.44 9.18 -11.34
C HIS A 247 -19.03 10.55 -11.73
N HIS A 248 -19.77 11.20 -10.82
CA HIS A 248 -20.33 12.54 -11.04
C HIS A 248 -19.26 13.61 -11.20
N GLU A 249 -18.19 13.58 -10.38
CA GLU A 249 -17.04 14.48 -10.54
C GLU A 249 -16.33 14.31 -11.87
N ARG A 250 -16.18 13.07 -12.34
CA ARG A 250 -15.59 12.79 -13.67
C ARG A 250 -16.45 13.32 -14.82
N VAL A 251 -17.76 13.14 -14.76
CA VAL A 251 -18.69 13.62 -15.79
C VAL A 251 -18.75 15.16 -15.81
N SER A 252 -18.77 15.80 -14.64
CA SER A 252 -18.78 17.27 -14.56
C SER A 252 -17.46 17.89 -15.03
N ALA A 253 -16.32 17.26 -14.77
CA ALA A 253 -15.01 17.71 -15.26
C ALA A 253 -14.88 17.57 -16.80
N LEU A 254 -15.46 16.54 -17.39
CA LEU A 254 -15.49 16.35 -18.86
C LEU A 254 -16.43 17.32 -19.58
N ASN A 255 -17.49 17.79 -18.91
CA ASN A 255 -18.45 18.75 -19.48
C ASN A 255 -18.02 20.21 -19.27
N SER A 256 -16.96 20.47 -18.51
CA SER A 256 -16.40 21.81 -18.25
C SER A 256 -15.09 22.09 -18.99
N SER A 257 -14.62 21.15 -19.80
CA SER A 257 -13.46 21.26 -20.70
C SER A 257 -13.92 21.35 -22.16
#